data_9a615a4e01604f050072066309b182af
#
_entry.id   9a615a4e01604f050072066309b182af
#
_cell.length_a   1.000
_cell.length_b   1.000
_cell.length_c   1.000
_cell.angle_alpha   90.00
_cell.angle_beta   90.00
_cell.angle_gamma   90.00
#
_symmetry.space_group_name_H-M   'P 1'
#
loop_
_entity.id
_entity.type
_entity.pdbx_description
1 polymer ?
#
loop_
_entity_poly.entity_id
_entity_poly.type
_entity_poly.pdbx_seq_one_letter_code
_entity_poly.pdbx_strand_id
1 'polypeptide(L)'
;ANAYRYFALSADGRVDGIKVYSHIDNPYLLDIIISQIDSQNGEATQELLQIVQTALDPEHVRPVCDRPIVKSSIASPYSINARLFVGKNAEDSLLLEAANIRIQSYIQKARKNGQSIRLSALYAALHVDGINRVVIDAPASDIEIDVYQHPHCTATNITIGGVE
;
A
#
# COMPACT_ATOMS: atom_id res chain seq x y z
N ALA A 1 -9.94 4.42 17.77
CA ALA A 1 -9.32 4.21 16.46
C ALA A 1 -10.37 4.06 15.34
N ASN A 2 -11.41 3.25 15.50
CA ASN A 2 -12.38 2.99 14.43
C ASN A 2 -13.26 4.21 14.08
N ALA A 3 -13.61 5.05 15.06
CA ALA A 3 -14.40 6.26 14.83
C ALA A 3 -13.66 7.26 13.93
N TYR A 4 -12.40 7.55 14.23
CA TYR A 4 -11.58 8.44 13.41
C TYR A 4 -11.42 7.95 11.97
N ARG A 5 -11.26 6.63 11.80
CA ARG A 5 -11.20 6.01 10.47
C ARG A 5 -12.49 6.26 9.69
N TYR A 6 -13.65 6.05 10.32
CA TYR A 6 -14.95 6.27 9.69
C TYR A 6 -15.13 7.73 9.27
N PHE A 7 -14.89 8.68 10.17
CA PHE A 7 -15.07 10.10 9.89
C PHE A 7 -14.11 10.62 8.83
N ALA A 8 -12.84 10.19 8.86
CA ALA A 8 -11.87 10.61 7.86
C ALA A 8 -12.19 10.05 6.46
N LEU A 9 -12.62 8.78 6.35
CA LEU A 9 -13.09 8.21 5.08
C LEU A 9 -14.37 8.86 4.57
N SER A 10 -15.23 9.33 5.47
CA SER A 10 -16.48 9.99 5.12
C SER A 10 -16.29 11.46 4.77
N ALA A 11 -15.15 12.06 5.14
CA ALA A 11 -14.89 13.48 4.90
C ALA A 11 -14.66 13.80 3.42
N ASP A 12 -13.94 12.92 2.72
CA ASP A 12 -13.63 13.08 1.30
C ASP A 12 -13.33 11.71 0.66
N GLY A 13 -13.93 11.47 -0.50
CA GLY A 13 -13.76 10.22 -1.26
C GLY A 13 -12.35 9.99 -1.82
N ARG A 14 -11.47 10.99 -1.78
CA ARG A 14 -10.06 10.88 -2.19
C ARG A 14 -9.19 10.20 -1.14
N VAL A 15 -9.66 10.03 0.09
CA VAL A 15 -8.93 9.32 1.15
C VAL A 15 -8.89 7.83 0.83
N ASP A 16 -7.68 7.30 0.55
CA ASP A 16 -7.45 5.89 0.19
C ASP A 16 -7.15 5.03 1.43
N GLY A 17 -6.19 5.44 2.24
CA GLY A 17 -5.75 4.72 3.42
C GLY A 17 -5.68 5.60 4.66
N ILE A 18 -5.95 4.99 5.81
CA ILE A 18 -5.86 5.67 7.10
C ILE A 18 -5.17 4.78 8.12
N LYS A 19 -4.22 5.37 8.83
CA LYS A 19 -3.61 4.79 10.02
C LYS A 19 -3.74 5.76 11.18
N VAL A 20 -4.21 5.29 12.31
CA VAL A 20 -4.26 6.05 13.55
C VAL A 20 -3.10 5.58 14.42
N TYR A 21 -2.25 6.50 14.81
CA TYR A 21 -1.12 6.26 15.69
C TYR A 21 -1.27 7.09 16.98
N SER A 22 -1.18 6.41 18.13
CA SER A 22 -1.19 7.05 19.46
C SER A 22 0.22 7.06 20.00
N HIS A 23 0.65 8.22 20.49
CA HIS A 23 1.99 8.36 21.07
C HIS A 23 2.05 7.70 22.46
N ILE A 24 3.13 6.96 22.74
CA ILE A 24 3.31 6.24 24.01
C ILE A 24 3.38 7.22 25.19
N ASP A 25 4.08 8.33 25.01
CA ASP A 25 4.28 9.34 26.06
C ASP A 25 3.08 10.28 26.25
N ASN A 26 2.22 10.38 25.25
CA ASN A 26 1.01 11.19 25.28
C ASN A 26 -0.13 10.52 24.50
N PRO A 27 -0.90 9.63 25.13
CA PRO A 27 -1.92 8.84 24.43
C PRO A 27 -3.10 9.67 23.90
N TYR A 28 -3.24 10.93 24.32
CA TYR A 28 -4.25 11.87 23.80
C TYR A 28 -3.82 12.54 22.49
N LEU A 29 -2.53 12.50 22.16
CA LEU A 29 -2.01 12.98 20.88
C LEU A 29 -2.12 11.85 19.87
N LEU A 30 -2.95 12.06 18.84
CA LEU A 30 -3.24 11.07 17.83
C LEU A 30 -2.80 11.58 16.46
N ASP A 31 -1.89 10.88 15.83
CA ASP A 31 -1.56 11.12 14.42
C ASP A 31 -2.51 10.33 13.52
N ILE A 32 -3.26 11.03 12.70
CA ILE A 32 -4.17 10.47 11.71
C ILE A 32 -3.46 10.54 10.36
N ILE A 33 -2.83 9.45 9.97
CA ILE A 33 -1.99 9.38 8.78
C ILE A 33 -2.85 8.91 7.61
N ILE A 34 -3.00 9.76 6.59
CA ILE A 34 -3.84 9.49 5.43
C ILE A 34 -3.02 9.41 4.14
N SER A 35 -3.48 8.60 3.20
CA SER A 35 -3.03 8.57 1.80
C SER A 35 -4.16 8.98 0.87
N GLN A 36 -3.81 9.46 -0.32
CA GLN A 36 -4.74 9.99 -1.32
C GLN A 36 -4.73 9.11 -2.58
N ILE A 37 -5.93 8.76 -3.09
CA ILE A 37 -6.07 7.81 -4.21
C ILE A 37 -5.65 8.41 -5.55
N ASP A 38 -5.98 9.66 -5.81
CA ASP A 38 -5.76 10.37 -7.07
C ASP A 38 -4.43 11.15 -7.11
N SER A 39 -3.62 11.04 -6.07
CA SER A 39 -2.27 11.58 -6.03
C SER A 39 -1.28 10.65 -6.75
N GLN A 40 -0.31 11.24 -7.46
CA GLN A 40 0.65 10.51 -8.27
C GLN A 40 1.45 9.47 -7.46
N ASN A 41 1.86 9.81 -6.26
CA ASN A 41 2.64 8.94 -5.36
C ASN A 41 1.82 8.41 -4.17
N GLY A 42 0.56 8.82 -4.02
CA GLY A 42 -0.31 8.45 -2.90
C GLY A 42 -0.23 9.36 -1.68
N GLU A 43 0.62 10.38 -1.69
CA GLU A 43 0.69 11.37 -0.62
C GLU A 43 -0.50 12.32 -0.67
N ALA A 44 -1.02 12.69 0.51
CA ALA A 44 -2.16 13.58 0.61
C ALA A 44 -1.76 15.04 0.37
N THR A 45 -2.55 15.74 -0.42
CA THR A 45 -2.39 17.19 -0.64
C THR A 45 -2.75 17.97 0.61
N GLN A 46 -2.21 19.20 0.73
CA GLN A 46 -2.52 20.08 1.86
C GLN A 46 -4.01 20.41 1.95
N GLU A 47 -4.68 20.52 0.81
CA GLU A 47 -6.13 20.72 0.74
C GLU A 47 -6.88 19.55 1.40
N LEU A 48 -6.54 18.30 1.04
CA LEU A 48 -7.16 17.12 1.61
C LEU A 48 -6.91 16.99 3.11
N LEU A 49 -5.68 17.31 3.56
CA LEU A 49 -5.35 17.32 4.99
C LEU A 49 -6.25 18.29 5.77
N GLN A 50 -6.50 19.50 5.23
CA GLN A 50 -7.37 20.49 5.86
C GLN A 50 -8.83 20.04 5.90
N ILE A 51 -9.35 19.44 4.83
CA ILE A 51 -10.72 18.91 4.78
C ILE A 51 -10.91 17.85 5.86
N VAL A 52 -10.00 16.89 5.94
CA VAL A 52 -10.08 15.82 6.93
C VAL A 52 -9.88 16.36 8.35
N GLN A 53 -8.94 17.28 8.58
CA GLN A 53 -8.73 17.92 9.87
C GLN A 53 -10.01 18.62 10.35
N THR A 54 -10.63 19.40 9.48
CA THR A 54 -11.89 20.11 9.80
C THR A 54 -13.04 19.14 10.14
N ALA A 55 -13.09 17.99 9.45
CA ALA A 55 -14.10 16.98 9.73
C ALA A 55 -13.90 16.26 11.08
N LEU A 56 -12.67 16.23 11.59
CA LEU A 56 -12.34 15.58 12.88
C LEU A 56 -12.36 16.53 14.08
N ASP A 57 -12.41 17.84 13.88
CA ASP A 57 -12.40 18.85 14.93
C ASP A 57 -13.68 18.95 15.79
N PRO A 58 -14.91 18.70 15.29
CA PRO A 58 -16.12 18.86 16.07
C PRO A 58 -16.10 18.00 17.35
N GLU A 59 -16.57 18.56 18.48
CA GLU A 59 -16.61 17.89 19.79
C GLU A 59 -17.41 16.57 19.81
N HIS A 60 -18.41 16.43 18.91
CA HIS A 60 -19.18 15.20 18.80
C HIS A 60 -18.44 14.08 18.05
N VAL A 61 -17.33 14.39 17.38
CA VAL A 61 -16.48 13.42 16.65
C VAL A 61 -15.32 12.95 17.50
N ARG A 62 -14.74 13.84 18.30
CA ARG A 62 -13.58 13.54 19.15
C ARG A 62 -13.92 13.51 20.62
N PRO A 63 -13.38 12.57 21.42
CA PRO A 63 -13.38 12.66 22.88
C PRO A 63 -12.72 13.95 23.35
N VAL A 64 -13.17 14.48 24.48
CA VAL A 64 -12.78 15.80 25.01
C VAL A 64 -11.25 15.97 25.16
N CYS A 65 -10.52 14.88 25.44
CA CYS A 65 -9.07 14.92 25.65
C CYS A 65 -8.26 14.64 24.39
N ASP A 66 -8.85 14.06 23.34
CA ASP A 66 -8.12 13.66 22.14
C ASP A 66 -7.74 14.88 21.29
N ARG A 67 -6.51 14.85 20.79
CA ARG A 67 -5.94 15.86 19.88
C ARG A 67 -5.53 15.18 18.56
N PRO A 68 -6.47 14.98 17.63
CA PRO A 68 -6.14 14.40 16.34
C PRO A 68 -5.40 15.41 15.46
N ILE A 69 -4.26 15.00 14.93
CA ILE A 69 -3.48 15.76 13.94
C ILE A 69 -3.43 14.96 12.66
N VAL A 70 -3.97 15.53 11.58
CA VAL A 70 -3.97 14.87 10.27
C VAL A 70 -2.64 15.12 9.56
N LYS A 71 -2.02 14.04 9.11
CA LYS A 71 -0.72 14.04 8.42
C LYS A 71 -0.81 13.25 7.13
N SER A 72 -0.02 13.67 6.13
CA SER A 72 0.17 12.86 4.92
C SER A 72 1.03 11.64 5.22
N SER A 73 0.67 10.51 4.65
CA SER A 73 1.56 9.38 4.53
C SER A 73 2.66 9.68 3.53
N ILE A 74 3.88 9.21 3.78
CA ILE A 74 5.06 9.39 2.91
C ILE A 74 5.20 8.16 2.02
N ALA A 75 5.38 8.38 0.72
CA ALA A 75 5.59 7.31 -0.23
C ALA A 75 6.96 6.65 -0.02
N SER A 76 6.98 5.32 0.12
CA SER A 76 8.20 4.51 0.12
C SER A 76 8.28 3.77 -1.22
N PRO A 77 9.11 4.26 -2.16
CA PRO A 77 9.16 3.71 -3.51
C PRO A 77 9.84 2.35 -3.55
N TYR A 78 9.29 1.44 -4.34
CA TYR A 78 9.93 0.15 -4.66
C TYR A 78 9.58 -0.27 -6.10
N SER A 79 10.38 -1.19 -6.64
CA SER A 79 10.11 -1.79 -7.94
C SER A 79 10.09 -3.32 -7.84
N ILE A 80 9.38 -3.95 -8.77
CA ILE A 80 9.30 -5.40 -8.86
C ILE A 80 9.90 -5.82 -10.18
N ASN A 81 11.00 -6.59 -10.13
CA ASN A 81 11.60 -7.25 -11.27
C ASN A 81 11.60 -8.76 -11.03
N ALA A 82 10.97 -9.51 -11.91
CA ALA A 82 10.86 -10.96 -11.76
C ALA A 82 10.97 -11.68 -13.10
N ARG A 83 11.53 -12.88 -13.04
CA ARG A 83 11.63 -13.82 -14.17
C ARG A 83 10.82 -15.06 -13.85
N LEU A 84 9.96 -15.45 -14.79
CA LEU A 84 9.12 -16.63 -14.70
C LEU A 84 9.70 -17.73 -15.57
N PHE A 85 9.82 -18.92 -15.03
CA PHE A 85 10.25 -20.12 -15.78
C PHE A 85 9.04 -21.03 -15.95
N VAL A 86 8.76 -21.40 -17.19
CA VAL A 86 7.52 -22.07 -17.61
C VAL A 86 7.79 -23.48 -18.15
N GLY A 87 6.77 -24.34 -18.19
CA GLY A 87 6.89 -25.68 -18.77
C GLY A 87 6.92 -25.64 -20.29
N LYS A 88 7.46 -26.70 -20.93
CA LYS A 88 7.71 -26.83 -22.40
C LYS A 88 6.47 -26.61 -23.28
N ASN A 89 5.28 -26.77 -22.77
CA ASN A 89 4.02 -26.66 -23.53
C ASN A 89 3.14 -25.51 -23.03
N ALA A 90 3.72 -24.57 -22.26
CA ALA A 90 2.97 -23.45 -21.71
C ALA A 90 2.82 -22.33 -22.76
N GLU A 91 1.68 -21.66 -22.76
CA GLU A 91 1.49 -20.42 -23.50
C GLU A 91 2.04 -19.24 -22.71
N ASP A 92 3.27 -18.84 -23.01
CA ASP A 92 4.03 -17.82 -22.27
C ASP A 92 3.24 -16.51 -22.12
N SER A 93 2.53 -16.09 -23.16
CA SER A 93 1.76 -14.84 -23.15
C SER A 93 0.61 -14.87 -22.13
N LEU A 94 -0.13 -15.98 -22.03
CA LEU A 94 -1.24 -16.13 -21.08
C LEU A 94 -0.74 -16.20 -19.64
N LEU A 95 0.36 -16.91 -19.41
CA LEU A 95 0.95 -17.00 -18.06
C LEU A 95 1.51 -15.66 -17.62
N LEU A 96 2.16 -14.93 -18.52
CA LEU A 96 2.68 -13.59 -18.23
C LEU A 96 1.53 -12.62 -17.92
N GLU A 97 0.44 -12.65 -18.68
CA GLU A 97 -0.73 -11.83 -18.42
C GLU A 97 -1.37 -12.16 -17.07
N ALA A 98 -1.57 -13.44 -16.77
CA ALA A 98 -2.13 -13.89 -15.48
C ALA A 98 -1.25 -13.47 -14.29
N ALA A 99 0.07 -13.58 -14.41
CA ALA A 99 1.00 -13.12 -13.39
C ALA A 99 0.94 -11.59 -13.21
N ASN A 100 0.86 -10.83 -14.32
CA ASN A 100 0.72 -9.38 -14.25
C ASN A 100 -0.59 -8.96 -13.57
N ILE A 101 -1.71 -9.59 -13.88
CA ILE A 101 -2.99 -9.30 -13.22
C ILE A 101 -2.90 -9.55 -11.71
N ARG A 102 -2.33 -10.67 -11.29
CA ARG A 102 -2.19 -11.01 -9.87
C ARG A 102 -1.26 -10.06 -9.13
N ILE A 103 -0.12 -9.68 -9.74
CA ILE A 103 0.80 -8.76 -9.10
C ILE A 103 0.23 -7.35 -8.99
N GLN A 104 -0.52 -6.88 -9.99
CA GLN A 104 -1.21 -5.60 -9.92
C GLN A 104 -2.28 -5.61 -8.82
N SER A 105 -3.05 -6.69 -8.69
CA SER A 105 -4.00 -6.86 -7.58
C SER A 105 -3.30 -6.85 -6.22
N TYR A 106 -2.13 -7.49 -6.10
CA TYR A 106 -1.33 -7.45 -4.88
C TYR A 106 -0.86 -6.04 -4.56
N ILE A 107 -0.31 -5.30 -5.52
CA ILE A 107 0.17 -3.92 -5.36
C ILE A 107 -0.96 -3.02 -4.84
N GLN A 108 -2.15 -3.11 -5.42
CA GLN A 108 -3.30 -2.33 -4.99
C GLN A 108 -3.73 -2.66 -3.55
N LYS A 109 -3.75 -3.94 -3.18
CA LYS A 109 -4.11 -4.38 -1.83
C LYS A 109 -3.04 -4.02 -0.79
N ALA A 110 -1.77 -4.05 -1.18
CA ALA A 110 -0.63 -3.76 -0.31
C ALA A 110 -0.42 -2.26 -0.08
N ARG A 111 -1.01 -1.39 -0.91
CA ARG A 111 -0.92 0.07 -0.79
C ARG A 111 -1.68 0.59 0.42
N LYS A 112 -1.25 0.19 1.61
CA LYS A 112 -1.84 0.62 2.88
C LYS A 112 -0.77 1.20 3.77
N ASN A 113 -1.13 2.26 4.51
CA ASN A 113 -0.23 2.92 5.44
C ASN A 113 0.31 1.94 6.49
N GLY A 114 1.64 1.89 6.62
CA GLY A 114 2.34 1.02 7.56
C GLY A 114 2.35 -0.47 7.19
N GLN A 115 2.04 -0.83 5.93
CA GLN A 115 2.09 -2.21 5.48
C GLN A 115 3.39 -2.52 4.76
N SER A 116 4.22 -3.39 5.35
CA SER A 116 5.47 -3.86 4.76
C SER A 116 5.23 -4.79 3.56
N ILE A 117 6.18 -4.79 2.62
CA ILE A 117 6.17 -5.69 1.46
C ILE A 117 6.99 -6.91 1.78
N ARG A 118 6.39 -8.09 1.67
CA ARG A 118 7.03 -9.37 1.95
C ARG A 118 7.34 -10.12 0.66
N LEU A 119 8.57 -10.63 0.54
CA LEU A 119 8.98 -11.44 -0.62
C LEU A 119 8.09 -12.67 -0.79
N SER A 120 7.72 -13.33 0.30
CA SER A 120 6.83 -14.50 0.26
C SER A 120 5.47 -14.19 -0.38
N ALA A 121 4.92 -13.00 -0.13
CA ALA A 121 3.67 -12.57 -0.74
C ALA A 121 3.83 -12.24 -2.23
N LEU A 122 4.98 -11.70 -2.63
CA LEU A 122 5.31 -11.48 -4.05
C LEU A 122 5.47 -12.80 -4.79
N TYR A 123 6.18 -13.77 -4.22
CA TYR A 123 6.28 -15.13 -4.79
C TYR A 123 4.90 -15.77 -4.95
N ALA A 124 4.05 -15.70 -3.93
CA ALA A 124 2.68 -16.24 -3.98
C ALA A 124 1.82 -15.55 -5.06
N ALA A 125 2.00 -14.25 -5.28
CA ALA A 125 1.28 -13.53 -6.32
C ALA A 125 1.74 -13.92 -7.73
N LEU A 126 3.04 -14.13 -7.93
CA LEU A 126 3.64 -14.43 -9.23
C LEU A 126 3.57 -15.92 -9.62
N HIS A 127 3.46 -16.82 -8.64
CA HIS A 127 3.41 -18.26 -8.89
C HIS A 127 2.00 -18.68 -9.33
N VAL A 128 1.70 -18.47 -10.60
CA VAL A 128 0.45 -18.89 -11.25
C VAL A 128 0.58 -20.35 -11.71
N ASP A 129 -0.54 -21.07 -11.80
CA ASP A 129 -0.54 -22.44 -12.31
C ASP A 129 0.05 -22.48 -13.74
N GLY A 130 1.03 -23.36 -13.96
CA GLY A 130 1.80 -23.46 -15.20
C GLY A 130 3.18 -22.78 -15.14
N ILE A 131 3.47 -22.05 -14.07
CA ILE A 131 4.81 -21.51 -13.80
C ILE A 131 5.56 -22.51 -12.91
N ASN A 132 6.71 -22.98 -13.38
CA ASN A 132 7.54 -23.95 -12.65
C ASN A 132 8.37 -23.28 -11.56
N ARG A 133 8.91 -22.09 -11.86
CA ARG A 133 9.77 -21.36 -10.92
C ARG A 133 9.63 -19.86 -11.13
N VAL A 134 9.70 -19.12 -10.03
CA VAL A 134 9.75 -17.65 -9.99
C VAL A 134 11.08 -17.20 -9.40
N VAL A 135 11.75 -16.27 -10.04
CA VAL A 135 12.94 -15.59 -9.52
C VAL A 135 12.65 -14.11 -9.42
N ILE A 136 12.72 -13.56 -8.21
CA ILE A 136 12.55 -12.13 -7.96
C ILE A 136 13.93 -11.50 -7.85
N ASP A 137 14.27 -10.64 -8.81
CA ASP A 137 15.54 -9.91 -8.82
C ASP A 137 15.45 -8.62 -8.00
N ALA A 138 14.26 -8.02 -7.91
CA ALA A 138 13.96 -6.90 -7.03
C ALA A 138 12.50 -6.98 -6.53
N PRO A 139 12.24 -6.68 -5.27
CA PRO A 139 13.21 -6.35 -4.21
C PRO A 139 14.05 -7.55 -3.78
N ALA A 140 15.27 -7.31 -3.28
CA ALA A 140 16.18 -8.38 -2.85
C ALA A 140 15.83 -8.95 -1.47
N SER A 141 15.08 -8.21 -0.66
CA SER A 141 14.63 -8.60 0.67
C SER A 141 13.26 -7.98 0.97
N ASP A 142 12.67 -8.38 2.08
CA ASP A 142 11.47 -7.73 2.61
C ASP A 142 11.70 -6.22 2.77
N ILE A 143 10.67 -5.42 2.45
CA ILE A 143 10.69 -3.97 2.61
C ILE A 143 9.86 -3.62 3.83
N GLU A 144 10.51 -3.14 4.87
CA GLU A 144 9.83 -2.65 6.07
C GLU A 144 9.31 -1.24 5.83
N ILE A 145 8.05 -1.03 6.16
CA ILE A 145 7.34 0.24 6.00
C ILE A 145 6.96 0.77 7.38
N ASP A 146 7.38 2.00 7.66
CA ASP A 146 7.04 2.68 8.90
C ASP A 146 5.56 3.07 8.96
N VAL A 147 5.05 3.34 10.17
CA VAL A 147 3.64 3.74 10.39
C VAL A 147 3.25 5.00 9.63
N TYR A 148 4.21 5.91 9.37
CA TYR A 148 4.03 7.14 8.61
C TYR A 148 4.22 6.98 7.10
N GLN A 149 4.51 5.77 6.64
CA GLN A 149 4.77 5.49 5.23
C GLN A 149 3.71 4.58 4.62
N HIS A 150 3.64 4.60 3.29
CA HIS A 150 2.94 3.59 2.50
C HIS A 150 3.83 3.10 1.37
N PRO A 151 3.73 1.83 0.96
CA PRO A 151 4.50 1.31 -0.15
C PRO A 151 3.98 1.89 -1.46
N HIS A 152 4.89 2.36 -2.32
CA HIS A 152 4.59 2.91 -3.63
C HIS A 152 5.37 2.16 -4.71
N CYS A 153 4.70 1.30 -5.47
CA CYS A 153 5.32 0.58 -6.58
C CYS A 153 5.51 1.53 -7.75
N THR A 154 6.77 1.78 -8.12
CA THR A 154 7.13 2.70 -9.21
C THR A 154 7.21 2.00 -10.56
N ALA A 155 7.56 0.71 -10.59
CA ALA A 155 7.68 -0.07 -11.80
C ALA A 155 7.49 -1.57 -11.54
N THR A 156 6.91 -2.26 -12.49
CA THR A 156 6.84 -3.72 -12.54
C THR A 156 7.43 -4.20 -13.86
N ASN A 157 8.40 -5.09 -13.79
CA ASN A 157 8.99 -5.74 -14.94
C ASN A 157 8.99 -7.26 -14.73
N ILE A 158 8.06 -7.95 -15.39
CA ILE A 158 7.91 -9.39 -15.30
C ILE A 158 8.15 -9.97 -16.67
N THR A 159 9.10 -10.90 -16.78
CA THR A 159 9.53 -11.49 -18.03
C THR A 159 9.57 -13.01 -17.94
N ILE A 160 9.48 -13.67 -19.09
CA ILE A 160 9.78 -15.10 -19.18
C ILE A 160 11.30 -15.26 -19.21
N GLY A 161 11.84 -15.96 -18.23
CA GLY A 161 13.28 -16.21 -18.08
C GLY A 161 13.76 -17.45 -18.85
N GLY A 162 12.85 -18.36 -19.17
CA GLY A 162 13.18 -19.60 -19.91
C GLY A 162 12.13 -20.69 -19.71
N VAL A 163 12.38 -21.81 -20.37
CA VAL A 163 11.57 -23.04 -20.30
C VAL A 163 12.33 -24.07 -19.48
N GLU A 164 11.64 -24.69 -18.51
CA GLU A 164 12.19 -25.76 -17.65
C GLU A 164 11.35 -27.03 -17.70
#